data_eb30f42b17413faaa0ff7b65fabd2dfd
#
_entry.id   eb30f42b17413faaa0ff7b65fabd2dfd
#
_cell.length_a   1.000
_cell.length_b   1.000
_cell.length_c   1.000
_cell.angle_alpha   90.00
_cell.angle_beta   90.00
_cell.angle_gamma   90.00
#
_symmetry.space_group_name_H-M   'P 1'
#
loop_
_entity.id
_entity.type
_entity.pdbx_description
1 polymer ?
#
loop_
_entity_poly.entity_id
_entity_poly.type
_entity_poly.pdbx_seq_one_letter_code
_entity_poly.pdbx_strand_id
1 'polypeptide(L)'
;MQTGPKVNDLIAVILIPDKLIVIFATVYAYPVLGMKKTSQLKSLIASPGLAYLMEAHNGLSAKIVEEAGFAGIWGSGLSISASLGVRDNNEASWTQVLDVLEFMGDAVTIPILLDGDTGYGNFNNMRRLVRKLEQRDIAGVCIEDKLFPKTNSFIGGENQPLADMDEFCGKIKAAKDTQSDDDFMVVARLEAFIAGWGLDEALRRAEAYHNAGADAILCHSKKTDSTDIDAFMKEWANRGPVIIVPTKYYSVPTAHFQNLGVSTIIWANHNIRSAVKAMQDTTRRIFEDKSLINVESKISSVGELFRLQGADELKEAEKKYLPTSGKKVNNIILAASQGSLGELTRDVPKTLLEVNGKSLLATQIDEFNRVGIKDITVVRGFAKGKI
;
A
#
# COMPACT_ATOMS: atom_id res chain seq x y z
N MET A 1 -20.65 9.18 2.62
CA MET A 1 -20.10 9.54 3.95
C MET A 1 -19.31 8.32 4.42
N GLN A 2 -17.98 8.39 4.29
CA GLN A 2 -17.09 7.32 4.74
C GLN A 2 -16.87 7.48 6.25
N THR A 3 -17.26 6.48 7.02
CA THR A 3 -16.96 6.41 8.46
C THR A 3 -15.60 5.71 8.60
N GLY A 4 -14.53 6.48 8.84
CA GLY A 4 -13.22 5.94 9.21
C GLY A 4 -13.26 5.22 10.58
N PRO A 5 -12.21 4.47 10.96
CA PRO A 5 -12.20 3.70 12.20
C PRO A 5 -12.22 4.62 13.42
N LYS A 6 -13.08 4.25 14.39
CA LYS A 6 -13.17 4.94 15.69
C LYS A 6 -12.01 4.52 16.57
N VAL A 7 -11.18 5.46 17.00
CA VAL A 7 -9.99 5.14 17.82
C VAL A 7 -10.20 5.37 19.31
N ASN A 8 -11.04 6.29 19.77
CA ASN A 8 -11.45 6.45 21.17
C ASN A 8 -12.69 7.34 21.28
N ASP A 9 -13.61 7.02 22.20
CA ASP A 9 -14.68 7.90 22.58
C ASP A 9 -14.16 8.89 23.64
N LEU A 10 -14.00 10.15 23.26
CA LEU A 10 -13.73 11.22 24.22
C LEU A 10 -15.07 11.63 24.84
N ILE A 11 -15.25 11.40 26.13
CA ILE A 11 -16.42 11.87 26.86
C ILE A 11 -16.10 13.26 27.39
N ALA A 12 -16.66 14.29 26.77
CA ALA A 12 -16.66 15.63 27.34
C ALA A 12 -17.94 15.84 28.14
N VAL A 13 -17.80 16.09 29.45
CA VAL A 13 -18.91 16.42 30.32
C VAL A 13 -18.92 17.95 30.50
N ILE A 14 -19.94 18.60 29.95
CA ILE A 14 -20.15 20.04 30.13
C ILE A 14 -21.29 20.24 31.13
N LEU A 15 -20.95 20.82 32.27
CA LEU A 15 -21.92 21.25 33.28
C LEU A 15 -22.38 22.66 32.95
N ILE A 16 -23.66 22.81 32.61
CA ILE A 16 -24.33 24.10 32.54
C ILE A 16 -25.35 24.12 33.70
N PRO A 17 -25.67 25.26 34.31
CA PRO A 17 -26.69 25.28 35.36
C PRO A 17 -27.97 24.58 34.91
N ASP A 18 -28.39 23.56 35.67
CA ASP A 18 -29.56 22.71 35.50
C ASP A 18 -29.57 21.71 34.35
N LYS A 19 -28.44 21.47 33.61
CA LYS A 19 -28.37 20.39 32.61
C LYS A 19 -26.98 19.76 32.53
N LEU A 20 -26.93 18.44 32.60
CA LEU A 20 -25.78 17.62 32.28
C LEU A 20 -25.83 17.29 30.79
N ILE A 21 -24.90 17.82 29.99
CA ILE A 21 -24.74 17.45 28.58
C ILE A 21 -23.52 16.55 28.49
N VAL A 22 -23.74 15.31 28.14
CA VAL A 22 -22.67 14.35 27.82
C VAL A 22 -22.50 14.33 26.32
N ILE A 23 -21.37 14.85 25.85
CA ILE A 23 -21.01 14.82 24.42
C ILE A 23 -20.08 13.65 24.20
N PHE A 24 -20.55 12.65 23.47
CA PHE A 24 -19.71 11.58 22.94
C PHE A 24 -19.04 12.08 21.66
N ALA A 25 -17.78 12.47 21.77
CA ALA A 25 -16.97 12.80 20.60
C ALA A 25 -16.11 11.58 20.24
N THR A 26 -16.40 10.99 19.09
CA THR A 26 -15.53 9.96 18.53
C THR A 26 -14.35 10.65 17.87
N VAL A 27 -13.17 10.54 18.48
CA VAL A 27 -11.92 11.04 17.89
C VAL A 27 -11.44 10.04 16.88
N TYR A 28 -11.50 10.42 15.61
CA TYR A 28 -10.83 9.67 14.55
C TYR A 28 -9.37 10.10 14.52
N ALA A 29 -8.45 9.16 14.66
CA ALA A 29 -7.05 9.40 14.39
C ALA A 29 -6.87 9.48 12.86
N TYR A 30 -7.13 10.67 12.29
CA TYR A 30 -6.65 10.95 10.94
C TYR A 30 -5.14 11.24 11.00
N PRO A 31 -4.36 10.78 10.02
CA PRO A 31 -2.99 11.26 9.89
C PRO A 31 -3.04 12.80 9.81
N VAL A 32 -2.32 13.45 10.69
CA VAL A 32 -2.21 14.92 10.69
C VAL A 32 -1.52 15.30 9.40
N LEU A 33 -2.20 16.06 8.56
CA LEU A 33 -1.69 16.47 7.24
C LEU A 33 -0.31 17.13 7.44
N GLY A 34 0.74 16.55 6.80
CA GLY A 34 2.10 17.06 6.90
C GLY A 34 3.00 16.37 7.95
N MET A 35 2.48 15.40 8.73
CA MET A 35 3.32 14.60 9.64
C MET A 35 4.09 13.52 8.86
N LYS A 36 5.40 13.39 9.09
CA LYS A 36 6.21 12.31 8.50
C LYS A 36 5.66 10.93 8.89
N LYS A 37 5.79 9.95 8.02
CA LYS A 37 5.35 8.56 8.31
C LYS A 37 6.08 7.96 9.52
N THR A 38 7.33 8.31 9.75
CA THR A 38 8.11 7.94 10.94
C THR A 38 7.44 8.44 12.22
N SER A 39 7.10 9.73 12.27
CA SER A 39 6.41 10.34 13.42
C SER A 39 4.99 9.77 13.62
N GLN A 40 4.30 9.42 12.51
CA GLN A 40 2.99 8.75 12.59
C GLN A 40 3.12 7.38 13.25
N LEU A 41 4.09 6.55 12.82
CA LEU A 41 4.32 5.21 13.39
C LEU A 41 4.68 5.28 14.86
N LYS A 42 5.61 6.18 15.22
CA LYS A 42 6.03 6.39 16.61
C LYS A 42 4.87 6.79 17.49
N SER A 43 4.06 7.75 17.04
CA SER A 43 2.86 8.20 17.76
C SER A 43 1.82 7.08 17.89
N LEU A 44 1.65 6.26 16.86
CA LEU A 44 0.71 5.14 16.86
C LEU A 44 1.11 4.08 17.89
N ILE A 45 2.38 3.68 17.91
CA ILE A 45 2.91 2.65 18.83
C ILE A 45 2.99 3.17 20.28
N ALA A 46 3.29 4.46 20.47
CA ALA A 46 3.34 5.08 21.80
C ALA A 46 1.95 5.48 22.34
N SER A 47 0.90 5.35 21.54
CA SER A 47 -0.47 5.70 21.96
C SER A 47 -0.92 4.87 23.17
N PRO A 48 -1.68 5.45 24.11
CA PRO A 48 -2.26 4.69 25.23
C PRO A 48 -3.37 3.72 24.78
N GLY A 49 -3.89 3.88 23.57
CA GLY A 49 -4.87 2.99 22.97
C GLY A 49 -4.21 1.84 22.20
N LEU A 50 -4.92 0.72 22.08
CA LEU A 50 -4.45 -0.42 21.29
C LEU A 50 -4.46 -0.08 19.80
N ALA A 51 -3.30 -0.09 19.17
CA ALA A 51 -3.11 0.16 17.75
C ALA A 51 -3.17 -1.14 16.91
N TYR A 52 -3.43 -0.99 15.61
CA TYR A 52 -3.52 -2.13 14.70
C TYR A 52 -2.71 -1.84 13.43
N LEU A 53 -1.81 -2.76 13.07
CA LEU A 53 -1.15 -2.79 11.78
C LEU A 53 -1.68 -3.97 10.97
N MET A 54 -2.04 -3.69 9.71
CA MET A 54 -2.50 -4.73 8.79
C MET A 54 -1.44 -5.07 7.77
N GLU A 55 -1.33 -6.34 7.47
CA GLU A 55 -0.39 -6.87 6.48
C GLU A 55 -0.67 -6.31 5.08
N ALA A 56 0.43 -5.92 4.41
CA ALA A 56 0.47 -5.72 2.97
C ALA A 56 1.79 -6.25 2.39
N HIS A 57 1.77 -6.54 1.08
CA HIS A 57 2.87 -7.21 0.39
C HIS A 57 3.14 -6.65 -1.02
N ASN A 58 2.43 -5.63 -1.44
CA ASN A 58 2.63 -4.85 -2.65
C ASN A 58 1.85 -3.54 -2.59
N GLY A 59 2.03 -2.64 -3.56
CA GLY A 59 1.35 -1.34 -3.59
C GLY A 59 -0.19 -1.45 -3.61
N LEU A 60 -0.74 -2.45 -4.30
CA LEU A 60 -2.19 -2.65 -4.36
C LEU A 60 -2.76 -3.04 -2.99
N SER A 61 -2.16 -4.04 -2.32
CA SER A 61 -2.60 -4.46 -0.99
C SER A 61 -2.39 -3.35 0.07
N ALA A 62 -1.32 -2.55 -0.06
CA ALA A 62 -1.08 -1.40 0.81
C ALA A 62 -2.22 -0.37 0.69
N LYS A 63 -2.61 -0.03 -0.53
CA LYS A 63 -3.73 0.89 -0.78
C LYS A 63 -5.06 0.39 -0.25
N ILE A 64 -5.36 -0.90 -0.42
CA ILE A 64 -6.57 -1.52 0.13
C ILE A 64 -6.57 -1.44 1.67
N VAL A 65 -5.43 -1.64 2.32
CA VAL A 65 -5.29 -1.52 3.79
C VAL A 65 -5.58 -0.09 4.24
N GLU A 66 -5.01 0.91 3.58
CA GLU A 66 -5.26 2.33 3.89
C GLU A 66 -6.74 2.70 3.68
N GLU A 67 -7.34 2.30 2.55
CA GLU A 67 -8.77 2.55 2.25
C GLU A 67 -9.72 1.85 3.25
N ALA A 68 -9.30 0.71 3.81
CA ALA A 68 -10.05 0.05 4.89
C ALA A 68 -10.01 0.82 6.23
N GLY A 69 -9.12 1.82 6.35
CA GLY A 69 -9.02 2.71 7.49
C GLY A 69 -7.98 2.30 8.54
N PHE A 70 -7.05 1.41 8.21
CA PHE A 70 -5.91 1.14 9.09
C PHE A 70 -4.98 2.35 9.16
N ALA A 71 -4.47 2.62 10.35
CA ALA A 71 -3.56 3.73 10.59
C ALA A 71 -2.08 3.41 10.32
N GLY A 72 -1.77 2.14 9.98
CA GLY A 72 -0.43 1.70 9.65
C GLY A 72 -0.40 0.31 9.05
N ILE A 73 0.70 0.00 8.37
CA ILE A 73 0.91 -1.23 7.61
C ILE A 73 2.04 -2.05 8.23
N TRP A 74 1.85 -3.35 8.27
CA TRP A 74 2.91 -4.34 8.43
C TRP A 74 3.36 -4.83 7.05
N GLY A 75 4.56 -4.41 6.61
CA GLY A 75 5.21 -4.95 5.41
C GLY A 75 5.73 -6.35 5.71
N SER A 76 4.90 -7.35 5.48
CA SER A 76 5.12 -8.73 5.93
C SER A 76 6.15 -9.46 5.09
N GLY A 77 7.25 -9.90 5.69
CA GLY A 77 8.29 -10.70 5.02
C GLY A 77 7.74 -12.00 4.43
N LEU A 78 6.90 -12.73 5.18
CA LEU A 78 6.20 -13.93 4.69
C LEU A 78 5.34 -13.61 3.46
N SER A 79 4.54 -12.56 3.52
CA SER A 79 3.59 -12.24 2.44
C SER A 79 4.29 -11.71 1.19
N ILE A 80 5.34 -10.91 1.36
CA ILE A 80 6.20 -10.45 0.26
C ILE A 80 6.88 -11.65 -0.41
N SER A 81 7.51 -12.54 0.36
CA SER A 81 8.15 -13.75 -0.17
C SER A 81 7.16 -14.63 -0.92
N ALA A 82 5.96 -14.86 -0.34
CA ALA A 82 4.90 -15.64 -0.98
C ALA A 82 4.42 -15.02 -2.30
N SER A 83 4.29 -13.69 -2.36
CA SER A 83 3.88 -12.98 -3.58
C SER A 83 4.92 -13.08 -4.69
N LEU A 84 6.20 -13.20 -4.35
CA LEU A 84 7.31 -13.44 -5.27
C LEU A 84 7.48 -14.93 -5.64
N GLY A 85 6.71 -15.84 -5.00
CA GLY A 85 6.79 -17.28 -5.24
C GLY A 85 8.01 -17.95 -4.64
N VAL A 86 8.64 -17.35 -3.61
CA VAL A 86 9.81 -17.87 -2.90
C VAL A 86 9.49 -18.14 -1.43
N ARG A 87 10.37 -18.89 -0.74
CA ARG A 87 10.18 -19.23 0.66
C ARG A 87 10.57 -18.06 1.58
N ASP A 88 9.91 -17.99 2.73
CA ASP A 88 10.18 -17.04 3.81
C ASP A 88 11.39 -17.50 4.65
N ASN A 89 12.56 -17.52 4.03
CA ASN A 89 13.85 -17.84 4.66
C ASN A 89 15.03 -17.11 4.01
N ASN A 90 14.82 -15.83 3.70
CA ASN A 90 15.76 -14.96 3.01
C ASN A 90 16.09 -15.39 1.57
N GLU A 91 15.20 -16.15 0.89
CA GLU A 91 15.32 -16.40 -0.55
C GLU A 91 15.11 -15.12 -1.36
N ALA A 92 14.13 -14.27 -0.98
CA ALA A 92 14.09 -12.93 -1.48
C ALA A 92 15.25 -12.12 -0.92
N SER A 93 16.02 -11.49 -1.80
CA SER A 93 17.09 -10.58 -1.36
C SER A 93 16.48 -9.34 -0.70
N TRP A 94 17.23 -8.73 0.23
CA TRP A 94 16.79 -7.47 0.84
C TRP A 94 16.53 -6.35 -0.18
N THR A 95 17.17 -6.37 -1.36
CA THR A 95 16.93 -5.40 -2.44
C THR A 95 15.60 -5.62 -3.13
N GLN A 96 15.20 -6.88 -3.36
CA GLN A 96 13.87 -7.20 -3.88
C GLN A 96 12.77 -6.78 -2.90
N VAL A 97 12.99 -6.97 -1.60
CA VAL A 97 12.07 -6.47 -0.56
C VAL A 97 11.98 -4.94 -0.60
N LEU A 98 13.11 -4.24 -0.74
CA LEU A 98 13.13 -2.77 -0.87
C LEU A 98 12.37 -2.28 -2.11
N ASP A 99 12.48 -2.97 -3.24
CA ASP A 99 11.76 -2.61 -4.46
C ASP A 99 10.24 -2.74 -4.25
N VAL A 100 9.78 -3.78 -3.57
CA VAL A 100 8.36 -3.92 -3.19
C VAL A 100 7.91 -2.81 -2.25
N LEU A 101 8.73 -2.47 -1.25
CA LEU A 101 8.42 -1.40 -0.29
C LEU A 101 8.34 -0.02 -0.93
N GLU A 102 9.13 0.26 -1.96
CA GLU A 102 9.06 1.50 -2.73
C GLU A 102 7.66 1.67 -3.34
N PHE A 103 7.14 0.65 -4.04
CA PHE A 103 5.77 0.67 -4.56
C PHE A 103 4.70 0.79 -3.46
N MET A 104 4.92 0.15 -2.30
CA MET A 104 4.00 0.27 -1.17
C MET A 104 4.02 1.68 -0.59
N GLY A 105 5.21 2.26 -0.39
CA GLY A 105 5.40 3.60 0.14
C GLY A 105 4.77 4.69 -0.74
N ASP A 106 4.92 4.55 -2.07
CA ASP A 106 4.34 5.48 -3.05
C ASP A 106 2.79 5.40 -3.09
N ALA A 107 2.23 4.22 -2.80
CA ALA A 107 0.80 3.97 -2.91
C ALA A 107 -0.02 4.53 -1.73
N VAL A 108 0.61 4.83 -0.56
CA VAL A 108 -0.09 5.16 0.68
C VAL A 108 0.51 6.35 1.41
N THR A 109 -0.29 6.98 2.28
CA THR A 109 0.13 8.07 3.17
C THR A 109 0.37 7.61 4.61
N ILE A 110 -0.10 6.42 4.97
CA ILE A 110 0.08 5.82 6.30
C ILE A 110 1.46 5.15 6.42
N PRO A 111 2.00 5.03 7.65
CA PRO A 111 3.33 4.47 7.88
C PRO A 111 3.39 2.97 7.64
N ILE A 112 4.58 2.51 7.21
CA ILE A 112 4.90 1.09 7.03
C ILE A 112 6.00 0.70 8.03
N LEU A 113 5.74 -0.33 8.84
CA LEU A 113 6.72 -1.06 9.62
C LEU A 113 7.11 -2.33 8.85
N LEU A 114 8.37 -2.42 8.45
CA LEU A 114 8.89 -3.59 7.71
C LEU A 114 9.18 -4.76 8.65
N ASP A 115 8.76 -5.97 8.26
CA ASP A 115 9.36 -7.23 8.73
C ASP A 115 10.75 -7.39 8.07
N GLY A 116 11.76 -7.00 8.78
CA GLY A 116 13.15 -6.96 8.30
C GLY A 116 13.93 -8.26 8.59
N ASP A 117 13.20 -9.36 8.85
CA ASP A 117 13.81 -10.64 9.17
C ASP A 117 14.88 -10.50 10.30
N THR A 118 16.10 -10.96 10.08
CA THR A 118 17.21 -10.83 11.05
C THR A 118 18.09 -9.58 10.81
N GLY A 119 17.63 -8.63 9.95
CA GLY A 119 18.43 -7.49 9.47
C GLY A 119 19.32 -7.83 8.26
N TYR A 120 19.06 -8.96 7.61
CA TYR A 120 19.73 -9.45 6.38
C TYR A 120 21.25 -9.58 6.48
N GLY A 121 21.76 -9.92 7.64
CA GLY A 121 23.19 -10.15 7.88
C GLY A 121 23.65 -9.61 9.23
N ASN A 122 24.84 -9.00 9.27
CA ASN A 122 25.41 -8.44 10.50
C ASN A 122 25.03 -6.95 10.69
N PHE A 123 25.63 -6.29 11.69
CA PHE A 123 25.41 -4.88 12.00
C PHE A 123 25.64 -3.95 10.81
N ASN A 124 26.56 -4.25 9.91
CA ASN A 124 26.85 -3.38 8.77
C ASN A 124 25.80 -3.50 7.66
N ASN A 125 25.20 -4.69 7.49
CA ASN A 125 24.02 -4.88 6.63
C ASN A 125 22.83 -4.08 7.19
N MET A 126 22.63 -4.14 8.51
CA MET A 126 21.56 -3.38 9.19
C MET A 126 21.70 -1.87 9.01
N ARG A 127 22.92 -1.33 9.13
CA ARG A 127 23.20 0.10 8.85
C ARG A 127 22.80 0.50 7.43
N ARG A 128 23.10 -0.34 6.45
CA ARG A 128 22.72 -0.07 5.07
C ARG A 128 21.21 -0.16 4.85
N LEU A 129 20.58 -1.15 5.48
CA LEU A 129 19.11 -1.34 5.41
C LEU A 129 18.39 -0.09 5.92
N VAL A 130 18.71 0.40 7.11
CA VAL A 130 18.09 1.60 7.71
C VAL A 130 18.16 2.78 6.76
N ARG A 131 19.36 3.11 6.23
CA ARG A 131 19.50 4.22 5.27
C ARG A 131 18.62 4.07 4.04
N LYS A 132 18.44 2.82 3.57
CA LYS A 132 17.65 2.55 2.37
C LYS A 132 16.15 2.58 2.64
N LEU A 133 15.72 2.22 3.83
CA LEU A 133 14.34 2.34 4.28
C LEU A 133 13.94 3.82 4.44
N GLU A 134 14.75 4.62 5.10
CA GLU A 134 14.51 6.07 5.25
C GLU A 134 14.41 6.76 3.88
N GLN A 135 15.28 6.41 2.91
CA GLN A 135 15.24 6.96 1.54
C GLN A 135 13.96 6.60 0.77
N ARG A 136 13.20 5.60 1.22
CA ARG A 136 11.93 5.15 0.65
C ARG A 136 10.71 5.51 1.51
N ASP A 137 10.89 6.41 2.46
CA ASP A 137 9.82 6.87 3.35
C ASP A 137 9.15 5.73 4.12
N ILE A 138 9.94 4.68 4.47
CA ILE A 138 9.51 3.59 5.34
C ILE A 138 9.76 3.99 6.79
N ALA A 139 8.74 3.80 7.63
CA ALA A 139 8.70 4.40 8.96
C ALA A 139 9.48 3.64 10.03
N GLY A 140 9.78 2.38 9.80
CA GLY A 140 10.53 1.58 10.76
C GLY A 140 10.78 0.17 10.27
N VAL A 141 11.58 -0.56 11.04
CA VAL A 141 11.93 -1.95 10.78
C VAL A 141 11.85 -2.78 12.05
N CYS A 142 11.27 -3.96 11.93
CA CYS A 142 11.26 -4.99 12.96
C CYS A 142 12.30 -6.05 12.59
N ILE A 143 13.23 -6.36 13.50
CA ILE A 143 14.20 -7.44 13.29
C ILE A 143 14.08 -8.50 14.38
N GLU A 144 14.24 -9.77 14.00
CA GLU A 144 14.12 -10.91 14.93
C GLU A 144 15.48 -11.49 15.34
N ASP A 145 15.57 -11.99 16.58
CA ASP A 145 16.78 -12.50 17.19
C ASP A 145 17.10 -13.96 16.80
N LYS A 146 16.93 -14.28 15.50
CA LYS A 146 17.37 -15.54 14.88
C LYS A 146 18.70 -15.40 14.15
N LEU A 147 19.29 -16.51 13.81
CA LEU A 147 20.47 -16.54 12.92
C LEU A 147 20.06 -16.26 11.47
N PHE A 148 20.97 -15.62 10.73
CA PHE A 148 20.84 -15.46 9.28
C PHE A 148 21.50 -16.62 8.54
N PRO A 149 20.91 -17.21 7.50
CA PRO A 149 19.55 -16.97 7.01
C PRO A 149 18.48 -17.53 7.96
N LYS A 150 17.37 -16.81 8.11
CA LYS A 150 16.28 -17.26 8.98
C LYS A 150 15.53 -18.47 8.42
N THR A 151 14.82 -19.18 9.30
CA THR A 151 13.72 -20.07 8.90
C THR A 151 12.41 -19.56 9.52
N ASN A 152 11.27 -19.85 8.87
CA ASN A 152 9.99 -19.39 9.36
C ASN A 152 9.69 -19.96 10.77
N SER A 153 9.17 -19.14 11.68
CA SER A 153 8.93 -19.48 13.09
C SER A 153 7.92 -20.61 13.30
N PHE A 154 7.07 -20.89 12.32
CA PHE A 154 6.09 -21.99 12.36
C PHE A 154 6.60 -23.29 11.73
N ILE A 155 7.82 -23.30 11.18
CA ILE A 155 8.45 -24.46 10.54
C ILE A 155 9.70 -24.83 11.35
N GLY A 156 9.56 -25.69 12.36
CA GLY A 156 10.69 -26.19 13.18
C GLY A 156 11.35 -25.10 14.03
N GLY A 157 10.60 -24.11 14.50
CA GLY A 157 11.12 -22.97 15.27
C GLY A 157 11.89 -23.36 16.52
N GLU A 158 11.52 -24.48 17.17
CA GLU A 158 12.26 -25.03 18.32
C GLU A 158 13.65 -25.57 18.02
N ASN A 159 13.94 -25.85 16.76
CA ASN A 159 15.25 -26.36 16.33
C ASN A 159 16.18 -25.24 15.85
N GLN A 160 15.72 -23.98 15.88
CA GLN A 160 16.52 -22.86 15.43
C GLN A 160 17.23 -22.22 16.60
N PRO A 161 18.57 -22.11 16.54
CA PRO A 161 19.32 -21.37 17.54
C PRO A 161 18.95 -19.87 17.43
N LEU A 162 18.79 -19.23 18.57
CA LEU A 162 18.71 -17.77 18.64
C LEU A 162 20.08 -17.16 18.40
N ALA A 163 20.10 -15.93 17.89
CA ALA A 163 21.32 -15.16 17.77
C ALA A 163 21.94 -14.90 19.15
N ASP A 164 23.24 -14.72 19.19
CA ASP A 164 23.91 -14.18 20.36
C ASP A 164 23.27 -12.84 20.74
N MET A 165 23.00 -12.65 22.03
CA MET A 165 22.26 -11.50 22.53
C MET A 165 23.06 -10.21 22.34
N ASP A 166 24.38 -10.23 22.57
CA ASP A 166 25.21 -9.04 22.43
C ASP A 166 25.41 -8.65 20.96
N GLU A 167 25.52 -9.66 20.08
CA GLU A 167 25.53 -9.42 18.63
C GLU A 167 24.23 -8.75 18.17
N PHE A 168 23.09 -9.24 18.64
CA PHE A 168 21.79 -8.65 18.29
C PHE A 168 21.61 -7.25 18.86
N CYS A 169 22.04 -7.00 20.11
CA CYS A 169 22.14 -5.65 20.68
C CYS A 169 23.03 -4.74 19.82
N GLY A 170 24.14 -5.27 19.31
CA GLY A 170 25.01 -4.55 18.38
C GLY A 170 24.32 -4.13 17.08
N LYS A 171 23.43 -4.98 16.53
CA LYS A 171 22.61 -4.64 15.36
C LYS A 171 21.62 -3.51 15.68
N ILE A 172 20.94 -3.55 16.83
CA ILE A 172 20.01 -2.51 17.27
C ILE A 172 20.76 -1.17 17.43
N LYS A 173 21.87 -1.14 18.15
CA LYS A 173 22.71 0.07 18.32
C LYS A 173 23.14 0.63 16.97
N ALA A 174 23.64 -0.24 16.08
CA ALA A 174 24.08 0.17 14.75
C ALA A 174 22.94 0.76 13.90
N ALA A 175 21.72 0.25 14.05
CA ALA A 175 20.54 0.81 13.41
C ALA A 175 20.23 2.20 13.95
N LYS A 176 20.16 2.35 15.28
CA LYS A 176 19.87 3.64 15.96
C LYS A 176 20.94 4.69 15.67
N ASP A 177 22.21 4.33 15.67
CA ASP A 177 23.31 5.26 15.35
C ASP A 177 23.35 5.67 13.87
N THR A 178 22.67 4.91 13.01
CA THR A 178 22.69 5.14 11.55
C THR A 178 21.46 5.93 11.06
N GLN A 179 20.34 5.85 11.76
CA GLN A 179 19.13 6.58 11.38
C GLN A 179 19.41 8.08 11.28
N SER A 180 18.80 8.73 10.30
CA SER A 180 18.86 10.18 10.09
C SER A 180 17.62 10.91 10.64
N ASP A 181 16.55 10.18 10.86
CA ASP A 181 15.31 10.65 11.45
C ASP A 181 15.12 9.99 12.82
N ASP A 182 15.10 10.79 13.88
CA ASP A 182 14.96 10.32 15.27
C ASP A 182 13.62 9.61 15.55
N ASP A 183 12.66 9.74 14.65
CA ASP A 183 11.36 9.07 14.72
C ASP A 183 11.33 7.74 13.96
N PHE A 184 12.39 7.40 13.20
CA PHE A 184 12.49 6.07 12.57
C PHE A 184 12.56 4.98 13.65
N MET A 185 11.66 4.00 13.56
CA MET A 185 11.52 2.97 14.61
C MET A 185 12.32 1.71 14.32
N VAL A 186 13.01 1.22 15.36
CA VAL A 186 13.66 -0.10 15.37
C VAL A 186 12.95 -0.96 16.40
N VAL A 187 12.22 -1.99 15.93
CA VAL A 187 11.48 -2.92 16.76
C VAL A 187 12.28 -4.22 16.90
N ALA A 188 12.49 -4.69 18.12
CA ALA A 188 13.17 -5.96 18.39
C ALA A 188 12.13 -7.08 18.61
N ARG A 189 12.17 -8.11 17.76
CA ARG A 189 11.29 -9.28 17.86
C ARG A 189 11.97 -10.40 18.60
N LEU A 190 11.29 -10.87 19.66
CA LEU A 190 11.74 -11.96 20.53
C LEU A 190 11.22 -13.29 19.99
N GLU A 191 12.13 -14.19 19.70
CA GLU A 191 11.82 -15.57 19.28
C GLU A 191 12.06 -16.61 20.40
N ALA A 192 12.33 -16.17 21.64
CA ALA A 192 12.59 -17.06 22.78
C ALA A 192 11.44 -18.04 23.07
N PHE A 193 10.17 -17.62 23.00
CA PHE A 193 9.03 -18.53 23.15
C PHE A 193 8.90 -19.50 21.96
N ILE A 194 9.22 -19.06 20.75
CA ILE A 194 9.22 -19.90 19.55
C ILE A 194 10.29 -20.99 19.66
N ALA A 195 11.48 -20.62 20.15
CA ALA A 195 12.60 -21.54 20.39
C ALA A 195 12.40 -22.44 21.63
N GLY A 196 11.36 -22.19 22.43
CA GLY A 196 11.08 -22.97 23.65
C GLY A 196 11.98 -22.62 24.84
N TRP A 197 12.62 -21.45 24.83
CA TRP A 197 13.53 -21.03 25.91
C TRP A 197 12.82 -20.35 27.08
N GLY A 198 11.52 -20.09 26.96
CA GLY A 198 10.64 -19.69 28.05
C GLY A 198 10.67 -18.21 28.43
N LEU A 199 9.97 -17.88 29.51
CA LEU A 199 9.70 -16.50 29.93
C LEU A 199 10.96 -15.76 30.39
N ASP A 200 11.79 -16.40 31.22
CA ASP A 200 12.98 -15.76 31.79
C ASP A 200 13.95 -15.30 30.70
N GLU A 201 14.15 -16.12 29.68
CA GLU A 201 14.98 -15.76 28.54
C GLU A 201 14.33 -14.66 27.67
N ALA A 202 13.02 -14.72 27.47
CA ALA A 202 12.29 -13.69 26.76
C ALA A 202 12.42 -12.33 27.46
N LEU A 203 12.30 -12.28 28.76
CA LEU A 203 12.46 -11.05 29.56
C LEU A 203 13.90 -10.55 29.54
N ARG A 204 14.88 -11.45 29.72
CA ARG A 204 16.31 -11.10 29.68
C ARG A 204 16.71 -10.46 28.35
N ARG A 205 16.23 -11.02 27.23
CA ARG A 205 16.47 -10.48 25.89
C ARG A 205 15.73 -9.17 25.68
N ALA A 206 14.45 -9.08 26.09
CA ALA A 206 13.68 -7.84 25.98
C ALA A 206 14.36 -6.66 26.68
N GLU A 207 14.85 -6.88 27.91
CA GLU A 207 15.61 -5.89 28.69
C GLU A 207 16.89 -5.45 27.96
N ALA A 208 17.68 -6.42 27.47
CA ALA A 208 18.91 -6.13 26.75
C ALA A 208 18.65 -5.33 25.46
N TYR A 209 17.61 -5.70 24.70
CA TYR A 209 17.26 -5.04 23.45
C TYR A 209 16.69 -3.63 23.68
N HIS A 210 15.85 -3.47 24.69
CA HIS A 210 15.36 -2.15 25.11
C HIS A 210 16.53 -1.23 25.50
N ASN A 211 17.48 -1.74 26.32
CA ASN A 211 18.66 -0.99 26.74
C ASN A 211 19.62 -0.72 25.57
N ALA A 212 19.59 -1.54 24.50
CA ALA A 212 20.33 -1.30 23.27
C ALA A 212 19.70 -0.20 22.39
N GLY A 213 18.48 0.25 22.71
CA GLY A 213 17.78 1.34 22.02
C GLY A 213 16.60 0.89 21.12
N ALA A 214 16.12 -0.35 21.25
CA ALA A 214 14.90 -0.75 20.58
C ALA A 214 13.72 0.11 21.04
N ASP A 215 12.94 0.66 20.09
CA ASP A 215 11.82 1.55 20.35
C ASP A 215 10.56 0.79 20.83
N ALA A 216 10.47 -0.50 20.48
CA ALA A 216 9.42 -1.41 20.95
C ALA A 216 9.90 -2.85 20.91
N ILE A 217 9.24 -3.72 21.69
CA ILE A 217 9.49 -5.16 21.72
C ILE A 217 8.32 -5.87 21.03
N LEU A 218 8.58 -6.71 20.01
CA LEU A 218 7.59 -7.61 19.47
C LEU A 218 7.72 -8.97 20.16
N CYS A 219 6.74 -9.30 21.01
CA CYS A 219 6.68 -10.58 21.70
C CYS A 219 5.93 -11.61 20.84
N HIS A 220 6.62 -12.65 20.39
CA HIS A 220 6.08 -13.66 19.48
C HIS A 220 5.89 -15.01 20.18
N SER A 221 4.71 -15.59 20.03
CA SER A 221 4.38 -16.93 20.55
C SER A 221 3.71 -17.80 19.49
N LYS A 222 3.95 -19.12 19.55
CA LYS A 222 3.30 -20.12 18.70
C LYS A 222 2.16 -20.89 19.39
N LYS A 223 1.88 -20.59 20.66
CA LYS A 223 0.76 -21.18 21.38
C LYS A 223 -0.58 -20.78 20.75
N THR A 224 -1.59 -21.59 20.97
CA THR A 224 -2.97 -21.32 20.51
C THR A 224 -3.78 -20.48 21.50
N ASP A 225 -3.18 -20.12 22.62
CA ASP A 225 -3.71 -19.26 23.68
C ASP A 225 -2.73 -18.13 24.00
N SER A 226 -3.14 -17.19 24.84
CA SER A 226 -2.33 -16.00 25.19
C SER A 226 -1.38 -16.18 26.37
N THR A 227 -1.23 -17.39 26.92
CA THR A 227 -0.50 -17.60 28.21
C THR A 227 0.91 -17.09 28.21
N ASP A 228 1.68 -17.20 27.10
CA ASP A 228 3.03 -16.63 26.99
C ASP A 228 3.01 -15.10 27.01
N ILE A 229 2.03 -14.51 26.31
CA ILE A 229 1.86 -13.05 26.23
C ILE A 229 1.42 -12.51 27.59
N ASP A 230 0.46 -13.17 28.25
CA ASP A 230 -0.04 -12.78 29.56
C ASP A 230 1.09 -12.78 30.59
N ALA A 231 1.91 -13.85 30.62
CA ALA A 231 3.04 -13.97 31.50
C ALA A 231 4.13 -12.89 31.21
N PHE A 232 4.43 -12.66 29.94
CA PHE A 232 5.40 -11.64 29.53
C PHE A 232 4.93 -10.24 29.93
N MET A 233 3.71 -9.85 29.59
CA MET A 233 3.16 -8.52 29.88
C MET A 233 3.13 -8.23 31.39
N LYS A 234 2.78 -9.22 32.20
CA LYS A 234 2.76 -9.08 33.65
C LYS A 234 4.12 -8.71 34.23
N GLU A 235 5.17 -9.35 33.76
CA GLU A 235 6.53 -9.13 34.28
C GLU A 235 7.24 -7.94 33.57
N TRP A 236 6.90 -7.66 32.29
CA TRP A 236 7.46 -6.53 31.54
C TRP A 236 6.97 -5.18 32.07
N ALA A 237 5.73 -5.08 32.53
CA ALA A 237 5.19 -3.98 33.32
C ALA A 237 5.52 -2.56 32.80
N ASN A 238 5.12 -2.18 31.62
CA ASN A 238 5.24 -0.82 31.05
C ASN A 238 6.68 -0.27 30.88
N ARG A 239 7.71 -1.13 30.81
CA ARG A 239 9.08 -0.66 30.52
C ARG A 239 9.24 -0.10 29.11
N GLY A 240 8.35 -0.44 28.19
CA GLY A 240 8.31 0.05 26.82
C GLY A 240 7.15 -0.57 26.05
N PRO A 241 6.83 -0.05 24.86
CA PRO A 241 5.74 -0.57 24.03
C PRO A 241 5.94 -2.02 23.66
N VAL A 242 4.87 -2.81 23.72
CA VAL A 242 4.88 -4.23 23.32
C VAL A 242 3.92 -4.44 22.15
N ILE A 243 4.44 -5.07 21.11
CA ILE A 243 3.72 -5.45 19.89
C ILE A 243 3.50 -6.96 19.91
N ILE A 244 2.35 -7.44 19.44
CA ILE A 244 2.03 -8.87 19.35
C ILE A 244 1.50 -9.25 17.97
N VAL A 245 1.62 -10.56 17.66
CA VAL A 245 1.14 -11.15 16.40
C VAL A 245 0.23 -12.34 16.69
N PRO A 246 -1.08 -12.16 16.92
CA PRO A 246 -1.97 -13.21 17.40
C PRO A 246 -2.44 -14.20 16.32
N THR A 247 -1.58 -14.55 15.36
CA THR A 247 -1.93 -15.48 14.26
C THR A 247 -2.36 -16.86 14.76
N LYS A 248 -1.78 -17.35 15.85
CA LYS A 248 -2.12 -18.66 16.42
C LYS A 248 -3.18 -18.60 17.51
N TYR A 249 -3.24 -17.52 18.26
CA TYR A 249 -4.22 -17.29 19.34
C TYR A 249 -5.28 -16.25 18.92
N TYR A 250 -5.69 -16.34 17.67
CA TYR A 250 -6.67 -15.41 17.04
C TYR A 250 -8.06 -15.42 17.69
N SER A 251 -8.39 -16.44 18.49
CA SER A 251 -9.64 -16.54 19.22
C SER A 251 -9.68 -15.70 20.51
N VAL A 252 -8.54 -15.18 20.96
CA VAL A 252 -8.46 -14.30 22.13
C VAL A 252 -8.97 -12.91 21.74
N PRO A 253 -9.98 -12.37 22.47
CA PRO A 253 -10.51 -11.03 22.16
C PRO A 253 -9.45 -9.93 22.30
N THR A 254 -9.46 -8.95 21.41
CA THR A 254 -8.49 -7.84 21.45
C THR A 254 -8.59 -6.98 22.71
N ALA A 255 -9.78 -6.89 23.32
CA ALA A 255 -9.98 -6.23 24.62
C ALA A 255 -9.12 -6.85 25.74
N HIS A 256 -8.82 -8.14 25.68
CA HIS A 256 -7.90 -8.79 26.63
C HIS A 256 -6.50 -8.19 26.52
N PHE A 257 -5.97 -8.04 25.30
CA PHE A 257 -4.65 -7.46 25.07
C PHE A 257 -4.59 -5.97 25.41
N GLN A 258 -5.67 -5.24 25.16
CA GLN A 258 -5.79 -3.85 25.61
C GLN A 258 -5.71 -3.72 27.13
N ASN A 259 -6.40 -4.58 27.86
CA ASN A 259 -6.36 -4.60 29.34
C ASN A 259 -4.98 -5.01 29.89
N LEU A 260 -4.21 -5.79 29.13
CA LEU A 260 -2.82 -6.15 29.48
C LEU A 260 -1.82 -5.02 29.20
N GLY A 261 -2.23 -3.94 28.51
CA GLY A 261 -1.33 -2.86 28.13
C GLY A 261 -0.48 -3.13 26.87
N VAL A 262 -0.91 -4.07 26.02
CA VAL A 262 -0.30 -4.25 24.70
C VAL A 262 -0.52 -2.98 23.87
N SER A 263 0.54 -2.45 23.24
CA SER A 263 0.45 -1.23 22.45
C SER A 263 -0.10 -1.46 21.05
N THR A 264 0.29 -2.56 20.42
CA THR A 264 -0.02 -2.78 18.99
C THR A 264 -0.24 -4.25 18.68
N ILE A 265 -1.25 -4.52 17.86
CA ILE A 265 -1.52 -5.83 17.27
C ILE A 265 -1.19 -5.79 15.78
N ILE A 266 -0.46 -6.80 15.30
CA ILE A 266 -0.19 -7.01 13.89
C ILE A 266 -1.06 -8.15 13.34
N TRP A 267 -1.86 -7.86 12.33
CA TRP A 267 -2.57 -8.85 11.51
C TRP A 267 -1.67 -9.27 10.34
N ALA A 268 -0.81 -10.28 10.55
CA ALA A 268 0.45 -10.46 9.84
C ALA A 268 0.37 -11.04 8.42
N ASN A 269 -0.70 -11.76 8.03
CA ASN A 269 -0.74 -12.48 6.74
C ASN A 269 -2.15 -12.77 6.20
N HIS A 270 -3.15 -12.03 6.63
CA HIS A 270 -4.54 -12.35 6.32
C HIS A 270 -4.92 -11.97 4.88
N ASN A 271 -4.38 -10.87 4.32
CA ASN A 271 -4.66 -10.46 2.96
C ASN A 271 -4.07 -11.43 1.94
N ILE A 272 -2.81 -11.83 2.09
CA ILE A 272 -2.20 -12.81 1.17
C ILE A 272 -2.92 -14.16 1.23
N ARG A 273 -3.29 -14.63 2.42
CA ARG A 273 -4.05 -15.89 2.57
C ARG A 273 -5.43 -15.82 1.94
N SER A 274 -6.10 -14.67 2.07
CA SER A 274 -7.38 -14.40 1.42
C SER A 274 -7.23 -14.37 -0.11
N ALA A 275 -6.20 -13.68 -0.62
CA ALA A 275 -5.89 -13.62 -2.04
C ALA A 275 -5.58 -15.03 -2.62
N VAL A 276 -4.78 -15.83 -1.93
CA VAL A 276 -4.49 -17.23 -2.33
C VAL A 276 -5.77 -18.04 -2.46
N LYS A 277 -6.66 -17.97 -1.45
CA LYS A 277 -7.93 -18.71 -1.49
C LYS A 277 -8.82 -18.25 -2.65
N ALA A 278 -8.95 -16.94 -2.84
CA ALA A 278 -9.74 -16.38 -3.94
C ALA A 278 -9.18 -16.77 -5.32
N MET A 279 -7.85 -16.67 -5.51
CA MET A 279 -7.21 -17.10 -6.77
C MET A 279 -7.39 -18.59 -7.06
N GLN A 280 -7.22 -19.45 -6.05
CA GLN A 280 -7.43 -20.88 -6.19
C GLN A 280 -8.85 -21.23 -6.63
N ASP A 281 -9.86 -20.63 -5.99
CA ASP A 281 -11.26 -20.87 -6.30
C ASP A 281 -11.63 -20.35 -7.69
N THR A 282 -11.20 -19.14 -8.02
CA THR A 282 -11.45 -18.49 -9.32
C THR A 282 -10.82 -19.28 -10.44
N THR A 283 -9.52 -19.60 -10.33
CA THR A 283 -8.77 -20.33 -11.37
C THR A 283 -9.35 -21.72 -11.62
N ARG A 284 -9.66 -22.44 -10.54
CA ARG A 284 -10.30 -23.77 -10.63
C ARG A 284 -11.63 -23.69 -11.35
N ARG A 285 -12.48 -22.73 -10.97
CA ARG A 285 -13.81 -22.57 -11.56
C ARG A 285 -13.75 -22.26 -13.06
N ILE A 286 -12.87 -21.37 -13.48
CA ILE A 286 -12.66 -21.05 -14.89
C ILE A 286 -12.16 -22.28 -15.65
N PHE A 287 -11.24 -23.04 -15.05
CA PHE A 287 -10.71 -24.26 -15.67
C PHE A 287 -11.79 -25.34 -15.86
N GLU A 288 -12.65 -25.54 -14.87
CA GLU A 288 -13.75 -26.51 -14.92
C GLU A 288 -14.85 -26.09 -15.89
N ASP A 289 -15.35 -24.86 -15.77
CA ASP A 289 -16.49 -24.36 -16.54
C ASP A 289 -16.12 -23.95 -17.98
N LYS A 290 -14.84 -23.72 -18.29
CA LYS A 290 -14.37 -23.10 -19.54
C LYS A 290 -15.13 -21.82 -19.91
N SER A 291 -15.58 -21.08 -18.88
CA SER A 291 -16.45 -19.91 -18.97
C SER A 291 -16.24 -18.99 -17.80
N LEU A 292 -16.54 -17.70 -17.98
CA LEU A 292 -16.50 -16.67 -16.93
C LEU A 292 -17.85 -16.43 -16.25
N ILE A 293 -18.93 -17.04 -16.75
CA ILE A 293 -20.31 -16.73 -16.34
C ILE A 293 -20.56 -16.92 -14.82
N ASN A 294 -19.84 -17.87 -14.20
CA ASN A 294 -19.96 -18.17 -12.76
C ASN A 294 -18.90 -17.46 -11.91
N VAL A 295 -18.05 -16.63 -12.51
CA VAL A 295 -16.88 -16.01 -11.89
C VAL A 295 -17.02 -14.49 -11.84
N GLU A 296 -17.40 -13.83 -12.94
CA GLU A 296 -17.34 -12.39 -13.12
C GLU A 296 -18.07 -11.59 -12.02
N SER A 297 -19.21 -12.10 -11.56
CA SER A 297 -19.98 -11.45 -10.49
C SER A 297 -19.40 -11.63 -9.08
N LYS A 298 -18.34 -12.43 -8.91
CA LYS A 298 -17.73 -12.78 -7.62
C LYS A 298 -16.34 -12.19 -7.42
N ILE A 299 -15.83 -11.50 -8.42
CA ILE A 299 -14.50 -10.89 -8.39
C ILE A 299 -14.61 -9.38 -8.56
N SER A 300 -13.56 -8.65 -8.24
CA SER A 300 -13.49 -7.21 -8.44
C SER A 300 -13.54 -6.88 -9.93
N SER A 301 -14.28 -5.84 -10.29
CA SER A 301 -14.36 -5.39 -11.68
C SER A 301 -13.04 -4.79 -12.15
N VAL A 302 -12.81 -4.79 -13.47
CA VAL A 302 -11.67 -4.12 -14.09
C VAL A 302 -11.69 -2.61 -13.77
N GLY A 303 -12.89 -2.00 -13.67
CA GLY A 303 -13.06 -0.60 -13.27
C GLY A 303 -12.52 -0.33 -11.86
N GLU A 304 -12.72 -1.27 -10.93
CA GLU A 304 -12.17 -1.17 -9.58
C GLU A 304 -10.63 -1.23 -9.56
N LEU A 305 -10.03 -2.07 -10.41
CA LEU A 305 -8.57 -2.09 -10.55
C LEU A 305 -8.05 -0.74 -11.06
N PHE A 306 -8.71 -0.15 -12.06
CA PHE A 306 -8.34 1.19 -12.56
C PHE A 306 -8.51 2.27 -11.51
N ARG A 307 -9.57 2.21 -10.71
CA ARG A 307 -9.79 3.14 -9.59
C ARG A 307 -8.63 3.06 -8.57
N LEU A 308 -8.28 1.86 -8.16
CA LEU A 308 -7.16 1.62 -7.22
C LEU A 308 -5.81 2.07 -7.78
N GLN A 309 -5.63 2.04 -9.10
CA GLN A 309 -4.42 2.54 -9.79
C GLN A 309 -4.42 4.06 -10.00
N GLY A 310 -5.47 4.78 -9.60
CA GLY A 310 -5.52 6.23 -9.75
C GLY A 310 -5.86 6.73 -11.16
N ALA A 311 -6.65 5.96 -11.94
CA ALA A 311 -6.98 6.31 -13.33
C ALA A 311 -7.63 7.69 -13.48
N ASP A 312 -8.36 8.17 -12.48
CA ASP A 312 -8.97 9.49 -12.54
C ASP A 312 -7.95 10.62 -12.38
N GLU A 313 -6.94 10.45 -11.51
CA GLU A 313 -5.82 11.38 -11.41
C GLU A 313 -5.05 11.46 -12.73
N LEU A 314 -4.76 10.31 -13.35
CA LEU A 314 -4.08 10.25 -14.65
C LEU A 314 -4.85 11.04 -15.71
N LYS A 315 -6.19 10.90 -15.79
CA LYS A 315 -7.04 11.67 -16.74
C LYS A 315 -6.92 13.19 -16.54
N GLU A 316 -6.85 13.64 -15.28
CA GLU A 316 -6.67 15.07 -15.01
C GLU A 316 -5.25 15.53 -15.36
N ALA A 317 -4.25 14.71 -15.07
CA ALA A 317 -2.87 14.96 -15.47
C ALA A 317 -2.71 15.01 -17.00
N GLU A 318 -3.37 14.10 -17.74
CA GLU A 318 -3.39 14.12 -19.20
C GLU A 318 -3.98 15.41 -19.77
N LYS A 319 -5.07 15.92 -19.20
CA LYS A 319 -5.65 17.22 -19.62
C LYS A 319 -4.67 18.38 -19.42
N LYS A 320 -3.83 18.31 -18.41
CA LYS A 320 -2.90 19.37 -18.02
C LYS A 320 -1.57 19.31 -18.80
N TYR A 321 -1.06 18.12 -19.03
CA TYR A 321 0.31 17.93 -19.49
C TYR A 321 0.43 17.42 -20.93
N LEU A 322 -0.58 16.69 -21.42
CA LEU A 322 -0.55 16.36 -22.83
C LEU A 322 -0.91 17.60 -23.65
N PRO A 323 -0.19 17.86 -24.77
CA PRO A 323 -0.63 18.86 -25.72
C PRO A 323 -2.07 18.46 -26.06
N THR A 324 -2.97 19.43 -26.04
CA THR A 324 -4.30 19.25 -26.64
C THR A 324 -4.00 18.77 -28.06
N SER A 325 -3.86 17.46 -28.24
CA SER A 325 -3.93 16.84 -29.54
C SER A 325 -5.28 17.32 -30.03
N GLY A 326 -5.24 18.34 -30.89
CA GLY A 326 -6.45 18.87 -31.45
C GLY A 326 -7.25 17.66 -31.84
N LYS A 327 -8.49 17.56 -31.39
CA LYS A 327 -9.39 16.50 -31.79
C LYS A 327 -9.09 16.30 -33.24
N LYS A 328 -8.65 15.09 -33.67
CA LYS A 328 -8.37 14.80 -35.07
C LYS A 328 -9.68 15.12 -35.78
N VAL A 329 -9.81 16.39 -36.20
CA VAL A 329 -11.02 16.86 -36.83
C VAL A 329 -10.89 16.34 -38.25
N ASN A 330 -11.49 15.18 -38.48
CA ASN A 330 -11.65 14.67 -39.82
C ASN A 330 -12.67 15.57 -40.52
N ASN A 331 -12.19 16.49 -41.30
CA ASN A 331 -13.06 17.31 -42.10
C ASN A 331 -13.47 16.61 -43.40
N ILE A 332 -14.76 16.56 -43.67
CA ILE A 332 -15.31 16.01 -44.89
C ILE A 332 -15.89 17.16 -45.70
N ILE A 333 -15.32 17.41 -46.87
CA ILE A 333 -15.92 18.36 -47.83
C ILE A 333 -16.81 17.57 -48.81
N LEU A 334 -18.11 17.85 -48.78
CA LEU A 334 -19.07 17.23 -49.72
C LEU A 334 -19.05 18.01 -51.05
N ALA A 335 -18.29 17.53 -52.00
CA ALA A 335 -18.19 18.09 -53.36
C ALA A 335 -19.01 17.27 -54.39
N ALA A 336 -19.97 16.48 -53.94
CA ALA A 336 -20.62 15.46 -54.76
C ALA A 336 -21.78 15.97 -55.61
N SER A 337 -22.38 17.15 -55.32
CA SER A 337 -23.57 17.65 -56.01
C SER A 337 -23.22 18.62 -57.14
N GLN A 338 -24.07 18.60 -58.18
CA GLN A 338 -23.99 19.57 -59.29
C GLN A 338 -24.22 21.00 -58.80
N GLY A 339 -25.17 21.17 -57.88
CA GLY A 339 -25.67 22.47 -57.46
C GLY A 339 -26.82 22.96 -58.36
N SER A 340 -27.47 24.06 -57.94
CA SER A 340 -28.67 24.62 -58.63
C SER A 340 -28.40 26.05 -59.17
N LEU A 341 -27.23 26.32 -59.73
CA LEU A 341 -26.84 27.64 -60.21
C LEU A 341 -26.91 27.74 -61.76
N GLY A 342 -27.84 27.00 -62.37
CA GLY A 342 -28.11 27.05 -63.81
C GLY A 342 -26.89 26.68 -64.67
N GLU A 343 -26.57 27.50 -65.65
CA GLU A 343 -25.47 27.29 -66.60
C GLU A 343 -24.11 27.16 -65.90
N LEU A 344 -23.92 27.87 -64.80
CA LEU A 344 -22.63 27.87 -64.04
C LEU A 344 -22.27 26.49 -63.48
N THR A 345 -23.26 25.67 -63.20
CA THR A 345 -23.06 24.31 -62.65
C THR A 345 -23.46 23.19 -63.62
N ARG A 346 -23.70 23.52 -64.93
CA ARG A 346 -24.06 22.50 -65.91
C ARG A 346 -23.02 21.38 -66.03
N ASP A 347 -21.76 21.78 -66.16
CA ASP A 347 -20.65 20.85 -66.44
C ASP A 347 -19.62 20.75 -65.35
N VAL A 348 -19.75 21.54 -64.27
CA VAL A 348 -18.79 21.57 -63.16
C VAL A 348 -19.52 21.53 -61.83
N PRO A 349 -18.98 20.80 -60.81
CA PRO A 349 -19.50 20.82 -59.47
C PRO A 349 -19.48 22.22 -58.88
N LYS A 350 -20.47 22.58 -58.07
CA LYS A 350 -20.55 23.91 -57.43
C LYS A 350 -19.28 24.28 -56.67
N THR A 351 -18.58 23.29 -56.10
CA THR A 351 -17.32 23.50 -55.35
C THR A 351 -16.14 23.91 -56.21
N LEU A 352 -16.22 23.71 -57.54
CA LEU A 352 -15.17 24.13 -58.51
C LEU A 352 -15.46 25.48 -59.14
N LEU A 353 -16.58 26.14 -58.83
CA LEU A 353 -16.81 27.51 -59.25
C LEU A 353 -15.75 28.45 -58.68
N GLU A 354 -15.19 29.30 -59.54
CA GLU A 354 -14.16 30.23 -59.13
C GLU A 354 -14.74 31.57 -58.65
N VAL A 355 -14.17 32.06 -57.56
CA VAL A 355 -14.42 33.41 -57.04
C VAL A 355 -13.08 34.08 -56.90
N ASN A 356 -12.86 35.21 -57.57
CA ASN A 356 -11.58 35.91 -57.59
C ASN A 356 -10.38 35.03 -58.04
N GLY A 357 -10.61 34.17 -59.05
CA GLY A 357 -9.54 33.32 -59.60
C GLY A 357 -9.19 32.11 -58.77
N LYS A 358 -10.00 31.71 -57.76
CA LYS A 358 -9.78 30.55 -56.91
C LYS A 358 -11.05 29.78 -56.72
N SER A 359 -11.03 28.44 -56.84
CA SER A 359 -12.22 27.63 -56.64
C SER A 359 -12.66 27.65 -55.18
N LEU A 360 -13.99 27.48 -54.95
CA LEU A 360 -14.54 27.36 -53.58
C LEU A 360 -13.93 26.21 -52.82
N LEU A 361 -13.61 25.08 -53.48
CA LEU A 361 -12.95 23.94 -52.85
C LEU A 361 -11.52 24.31 -52.39
N ALA A 362 -10.74 24.95 -53.23
CA ALA A 362 -9.39 25.39 -52.88
C ALA A 362 -9.42 26.38 -51.71
N THR A 363 -10.37 27.32 -51.71
CA THR A 363 -10.55 28.28 -50.63
C THR A 363 -10.86 27.59 -49.31
N GLN A 364 -11.78 26.58 -49.31
CA GLN A 364 -12.12 25.81 -48.12
C GLN A 364 -10.92 25.01 -47.59
N ILE A 365 -10.17 24.36 -48.47
CA ILE A 365 -8.94 23.63 -48.11
C ILE A 365 -7.89 24.55 -47.46
N ASP A 366 -7.72 25.75 -48.01
CA ASP A 366 -6.76 26.70 -47.46
C ASP A 366 -7.20 27.22 -46.09
N GLU A 367 -8.48 27.46 -45.88
CA GLU A 367 -8.98 27.89 -44.59
C GLU A 367 -8.85 26.79 -43.52
N PHE A 368 -9.11 25.53 -43.88
CA PHE A 368 -8.81 24.41 -42.98
C PHE A 368 -7.33 24.30 -42.65
N ASN A 369 -6.46 24.43 -43.65
CA ASN A 369 -5.00 24.41 -43.45
C ASN A 369 -4.53 25.57 -42.54
N ARG A 370 -5.15 26.76 -42.69
CA ARG A 370 -4.82 27.96 -41.90
C ARG A 370 -5.12 27.74 -40.39
N VAL A 371 -6.17 27.01 -40.08
CA VAL A 371 -6.52 26.66 -38.67
C VAL A 371 -5.89 25.34 -38.21
N GLY A 372 -4.95 24.78 -38.96
CA GLY A 372 -4.15 23.62 -38.57
C GLY A 372 -4.79 22.25 -38.88
N ILE A 373 -5.93 22.24 -39.59
CA ILE A 373 -6.60 20.99 -39.99
C ILE A 373 -5.96 20.49 -41.28
N LYS A 374 -5.25 19.37 -41.20
CA LYS A 374 -4.49 18.77 -42.32
C LYS A 374 -5.16 17.52 -42.90
N ASP A 375 -6.05 16.88 -42.16
CA ASP A 375 -6.74 15.67 -42.59
C ASP A 375 -8.11 16.04 -43.19
N ILE A 376 -8.16 16.12 -44.52
CA ILE A 376 -9.33 16.58 -45.27
C ILE A 376 -9.73 15.52 -46.28
N THR A 377 -10.96 15.00 -46.14
CA THR A 377 -11.53 14.06 -47.10
C THR A 377 -12.50 14.78 -48.01
N VAL A 378 -12.32 14.72 -49.35
CA VAL A 378 -13.23 15.29 -50.32
C VAL A 378 -14.09 14.18 -50.95
N VAL A 379 -15.41 14.25 -50.72
CA VAL A 379 -16.38 13.32 -51.31
C VAL A 379 -16.80 13.83 -52.67
N ARG A 380 -16.48 13.07 -53.71
CA ARG A 380 -16.74 13.41 -55.11
C ARG A 380 -17.98 12.67 -55.65
N GLY A 381 -18.76 13.30 -56.51
CA GLY A 381 -19.91 12.68 -57.16
C GLY A 381 -20.07 13.18 -58.59
N PHE A 382 -20.91 14.22 -58.84
CA PHE A 382 -21.13 14.80 -60.15
C PHE A 382 -19.80 15.32 -60.73
N ALA A 383 -19.54 15.01 -62.01
CA ALA A 383 -18.33 15.38 -62.74
C ALA A 383 -17.03 15.06 -61.96
N LYS A 384 -16.97 13.91 -61.28
CA LYS A 384 -15.87 13.48 -60.33
C LYS A 384 -14.46 13.57 -60.93
N GLY A 385 -14.33 13.53 -62.25
CA GLY A 385 -13.04 13.61 -62.91
C GLY A 385 -12.45 15.05 -62.98
N LYS A 386 -13.25 16.06 -62.61
CA LYS A 386 -12.81 17.48 -62.60
C LYS A 386 -12.33 17.96 -61.20
N ILE A 387 -12.55 17.16 -60.16
CA ILE A 387 -12.13 17.42 -58.75
C ILE A 387 -10.80 16.76 -58.45
#